data_7de69f2e402c3609d744d0ec5fded42d
#
_entry.id   7de69f2e402c3609d744d0ec5fded42d
#
_cell.length_a   1.000
_cell.length_b   1.000
_cell.length_c   1.000
_cell.angle_alpha   90.00
_cell.angle_beta   90.00
_cell.angle_gamma   90.00
#
_symmetry.space_group_name_H-M   'P 1'
#
loop_
_entity.id
_entity.type
_entity.pdbx_description
1 polymer ?
#
loop_
_entity_poly.entity_id
_entity_poly.type
_entity_poly.pdbx_seq_one_letter_code
_entity_poly.pdbx_strand_id
1 'polypeptide(L)'
;MGSSYAYIRDAHKHPISSLLLSTHCSSQLAPEISFNTMFAERHTIKLPRSPIPIPQPDTKTPTPVAVAQKWITSFETAMLRGDVAGLASVLHQECWWRDMLAISWDIRTVHGLDKVEKYLSGHLHLSTPYNLKLRETGKFAPALVAPIGGLDWIESMFDFETKIGRGSGMLRLVQGPDGAWKGQMIYTALQELKGFEDRAGARRPHGGNEYLATEEAARGNWLDRRQRQIEFLDEEPTVLVIGAGQSGLNMGARLQAMGMSCLLVDKNNRIGDNWRNRYKVCPSAPSFNCDD
;
A
#
# COMPACT_ATOMS: atom_id res chain seq x y z
N MET A 1 26.98 -3.18 3.08
CA MET A 1 25.52 -3.38 3.21
C MET A 1 25.26 -4.08 4.53
N GLY A 2 24.95 -3.29 5.57
CA GLY A 2 24.74 -3.81 6.93
C GLY A 2 23.48 -4.66 7.00
N SER A 3 23.61 -5.88 7.45
CA SER A 3 22.49 -6.75 7.79
C SER A 3 21.90 -6.26 9.12
N SER A 4 20.95 -5.34 9.04
CA SER A 4 20.24 -4.86 10.22
C SER A 4 19.34 -5.98 10.75
N TYR A 5 19.76 -6.66 11.80
CA TYR A 5 18.91 -7.63 12.48
C TYR A 5 18.08 -6.90 13.54
N ALA A 6 16.78 -7.18 13.56
CA ALA A 6 15.94 -6.77 14.65
C ALA A 6 16.42 -7.43 15.97
N TYR A 7 16.60 -6.65 17.02
CA TYR A 7 17.01 -7.13 18.34
C TYR A 7 15.91 -6.82 19.35
N ILE A 8 15.59 -7.81 20.20
CA ILE A 8 14.71 -7.62 21.33
C ILE A 8 15.57 -7.41 22.56
N ARG A 9 15.50 -6.23 23.15
CA ARG A 9 16.08 -5.94 24.45
C ARG A 9 15.07 -6.23 25.54
N ASP A 10 15.50 -6.96 26.55
CA ASP A 10 14.75 -7.16 27.79
C ASP A 10 14.67 -5.81 28.52
N ALA A 11 13.47 -5.26 28.63
CA ALA A 11 13.23 -3.95 29.22
C ALA A 11 13.59 -3.88 30.73
N HIS A 12 13.91 -5.03 31.36
CA HIS A 12 14.21 -5.10 32.80
C HIS A 12 15.68 -4.92 33.14
N LYS A 13 16.61 -4.84 32.18
CA LYS A 13 18.05 -4.85 32.49
C LYS A 13 18.77 -3.51 32.45
N HIS A 14 18.12 -2.43 31.99
CA HIS A 14 18.72 -1.09 32.08
C HIS A 14 17.69 -0.07 32.55
N PRO A 15 17.99 0.76 33.54
CA PRO A 15 17.14 1.86 33.95
C PRO A 15 17.18 2.93 32.84
N ILE A 16 16.14 2.99 32.03
CA ILE A 16 15.87 4.17 31.24
C ILE A 16 15.48 5.25 32.24
N SER A 17 16.37 6.21 32.43
CA SER A 17 16.13 7.39 33.25
C SER A 17 14.85 8.09 32.77
N SER A 18 13.82 8.00 33.58
CA SER A 18 12.67 8.88 33.74
C SER A 18 12.36 9.83 32.57
N LEU A 19 11.62 9.37 31.60
CA LEU A 19 10.64 10.20 30.89
C LEU A 19 9.25 9.72 31.35
N LEU A 20 8.87 10.15 32.53
CA LEU A 20 7.52 10.08 33.05
C LEU A 20 6.67 11.09 32.29
N LEU A 21 6.03 10.67 31.21
CA LEU A 21 4.82 11.30 30.73
C LEU A 21 3.69 10.86 31.66
N SER A 22 3.39 11.69 32.66
CA SER A 22 2.21 11.55 33.49
C SER A 22 0.98 11.85 32.66
N THR A 23 0.37 10.86 32.05
CA THR A 23 -1.00 10.96 31.58
C THR A 23 -1.93 10.63 32.74
N HIS A 24 -2.45 11.67 33.39
CA HIS A 24 -3.66 11.55 34.19
C HIS A 24 -4.80 11.19 33.24
N CYS A 25 -5.13 9.90 33.19
CA CYS A 25 -6.35 9.43 32.59
C CYS A 25 -7.46 9.54 33.65
N SER A 26 -8.15 10.68 33.67
CA SER A 26 -9.40 10.81 34.41
C SER A 26 -10.44 9.93 33.69
N SER A 27 -10.93 8.93 34.42
CA SER A 27 -12.05 8.08 34.03
C SER A 27 -13.34 8.90 33.92
N GLN A 28 -13.57 9.49 32.77
CA GLN A 28 -14.93 9.87 32.36
C GLN A 28 -15.47 8.74 31.49
N LEU A 29 -16.50 8.08 31.98
CA LEU A 29 -17.32 7.11 31.28
C LEU A 29 -17.77 7.72 29.96
N ALA A 30 -17.20 7.25 28.87
CA ALA A 30 -17.75 7.52 27.55
C ALA A 30 -19.15 6.89 27.46
N PRO A 31 -20.14 7.56 26.88
CA PRO A 31 -21.46 6.97 26.68
C PRO A 31 -21.31 5.73 25.78
N GLU A 32 -21.98 4.64 26.18
CA GLU A 32 -22.11 3.44 25.35
C GLU A 32 -22.65 3.83 23.98
N ILE A 33 -21.79 3.89 22.98
CA ILE A 33 -22.19 4.01 21.60
C ILE A 33 -22.68 2.63 21.19
N SER A 34 -24.00 2.48 21.15
CA SER A 34 -24.65 1.28 20.65
C SER A 34 -24.14 0.99 19.23
N PHE A 35 -23.53 -0.17 19.05
CA PHE A 35 -23.00 -0.66 17.76
C PHE A 35 -24.07 -0.73 16.66
N ASN A 36 -25.34 -0.64 17.00
CA ASN A 36 -26.46 -0.71 16.06
C ASN A 36 -26.75 0.59 15.30
N THR A 37 -26.23 1.74 15.73
CA THR A 37 -26.45 3.02 15.03
C THR A 37 -25.43 3.31 13.93
N MET A 38 -24.33 2.58 13.88
CA MET A 38 -23.27 2.82 12.89
C MET A 38 -23.54 2.20 11.50
N PHE A 39 -24.56 1.36 11.36
CA PHE A 39 -24.93 0.69 10.11
C PHE A 39 -26.30 1.13 9.56
N ALA A 40 -26.90 2.20 10.07
CA ALA A 40 -28.26 2.58 9.74
C ALA A 40 -28.43 3.35 8.41
N GLU A 41 -27.38 3.86 7.81
CA GLU A 41 -27.45 4.42 6.47
C GLU A 41 -26.91 3.41 5.45
N ARG A 42 -27.77 2.49 5.03
CA ARG A 42 -27.53 1.74 3.80
C ARG A 42 -27.64 2.72 2.64
N HIS A 43 -26.54 3.37 2.29
CA HIS A 43 -26.45 4.03 0.99
C HIS A 43 -26.64 2.96 -0.07
N THR A 44 -27.81 2.94 -0.67
CA THR A 44 -28.07 2.11 -1.84
C THR A 44 -27.18 2.64 -2.94
N ILE A 45 -26.02 2.02 -3.14
CA ILE A 45 -25.12 2.35 -4.24
C ILE A 45 -25.89 1.99 -5.52
N LYS A 46 -26.42 3.00 -6.21
CA LYS A 46 -26.94 2.81 -7.55
C LYS A 46 -25.75 2.60 -8.47
N LEU A 47 -25.46 1.33 -8.77
CA LEU A 47 -24.50 1.02 -9.81
C LEU A 47 -25.03 1.59 -11.13
N PRO A 48 -24.20 2.31 -11.90
CA PRO A 48 -24.61 2.79 -13.21
C PRO A 48 -24.94 1.57 -14.06
N ARG A 49 -26.16 1.47 -14.52
CA ARG A 49 -26.53 0.47 -15.51
C ARG A 49 -26.14 1.04 -16.87
N SER A 50 -25.39 0.27 -17.64
CA SER A 50 -25.22 0.60 -19.05
C SER A 50 -26.60 0.58 -19.71
N PRO A 51 -27.08 1.71 -20.26
CA PRO A 51 -28.39 1.76 -20.92
C PRO A 51 -28.40 1.07 -22.30
N ILE A 52 -27.27 0.55 -22.75
CA ILE A 52 -27.12 0.07 -24.13
C ILE A 52 -26.74 -1.42 -24.09
N PRO A 53 -27.54 -2.31 -24.78
CA PRO A 53 -27.10 -3.67 -25.06
C PRO A 53 -25.77 -3.60 -25.82
N ILE A 54 -24.81 -4.43 -25.46
CA ILE A 54 -23.53 -4.50 -26.19
C ILE A 54 -23.88 -4.83 -27.64
N PRO A 55 -23.54 -3.96 -28.62
CA PRO A 55 -23.65 -4.35 -30.03
C PRO A 55 -22.73 -5.56 -30.24
N GLN A 56 -23.20 -6.58 -30.92
CA GLN A 56 -22.31 -7.61 -31.49
C GLN A 56 -21.16 -6.89 -32.19
N PRO A 57 -19.93 -7.39 -32.14
CA PRO A 57 -18.77 -6.67 -32.65
C PRO A 57 -18.86 -6.51 -34.16
N ASP A 58 -19.53 -5.46 -34.58
CA ASP A 58 -19.37 -4.93 -35.91
C ASP A 58 -17.94 -4.43 -36.06
N THR A 59 -17.35 -4.62 -37.23
CA THR A 59 -15.97 -4.24 -37.57
C THR A 59 -15.64 -2.74 -37.37
N LYS A 60 -16.56 -1.95 -36.83
CA LYS A 60 -16.43 -0.52 -36.49
C LYS A 60 -16.37 -0.21 -35.02
N THR A 61 -16.62 -1.19 -34.14
CA THR A 61 -16.56 -0.95 -32.70
C THR A 61 -15.11 -0.91 -32.24
N PRO A 62 -14.65 0.17 -31.59
CA PRO A 62 -13.26 0.26 -31.14
C PRO A 62 -12.96 -0.83 -30.10
N THR A 63 -11.81 -1.47 -30.22
CA THR A 63 -11.38 -2.51 -29.27
C THR A 63 -11.23 -1.95 -27.86
N PRO A 64 -11.42 -2.76 -26.80
CA PRO A 64 -11.19 -2.33 -25.43
C PRO A 64 -9.82 -1.68 -25.21
N VAL A 65 -8.80 -2.19 -25.89
CA VAL A 65 -7.43 -1.64 -25.85
C VAL A 65 -7.40 -0.22 -26.43
N ALA A 66 -8.00 0.00 -27.61
CA ALA A 66 -8.02 1.31 -28.25
C ALA A 66 -8.79 2.35 -27.40
N VAL A 67 -9.92 1.92 -26.80
CA VAL A 67 -10.71 2.77 -25.89
C VAL A 67 -9.89 3.15 -24.65
N ALA A 68 -9.32 2.17 -23.96
CA ALA A 68 -8.53 2.40 -22.77
C ALA A 68 -7.30 3.27 -23.05
N GLN A 69 -6.63 3.04 -24.20
CA GLN A 69 -5.47 3.83 -24.60
C GLN A 69 -5.84 5.29 -24.87
N LYS A 70 -6.94 5.52 -25.58
CA LYS A 70 -7.43 6.88 -25.82
C LYS A 70 -7.77 7.59 -24.50
N TRP A 71 -8.46 6.88 -23.62
CA TRP A 71 -8.89 7.43 -22.35
C TRP A 71 -7.67 7.79 -21.47
N ILE A 72 -6.71 6.86 -21.30
CA ILE A 72 -5.56 7.07 -20.41
C ILE A 72 -4.66 8.20 -20.93
N THR A 73 -4.53 8.36 -22.25
CA THR A 73 -3.78 9.47 -22.84
C THR A 73 -4.44 10.82 -22.55
N SER A 74 -5.78 10.92 -22.66
CA SER A 74 -6.53 12.13 -22.32
C SER A 74 -6.43 12.43 -20.81
N PHE A 75 -6.56 11.40 -20.01
CA PHE A 75 -6.44 11.47 -18.55
C PHE A 75 -5.05 11.95 -18.11
N GLU A 76 -3.97 11.36 -18.62
CA GLU A 76 -2.59 11.78 -18.35
C GLU A 76 -2.34 13.22 -18.78
N THR A 77 -2.82 13.60 -19.97
CA THR A 77 -2.66 14.96 -20.48
C THR A 77 -3.29 15.98 -19.56
N ALA A 78 -4.49 15.71 -19.06
CA ALA A 78 -5.18 16.58 -18.13
C ALA A 78 -4.49 16.62 -16.75
N MET A 79 -4.00 15.46 -16.25
CA MET A 79 -3.22 15.39 -15.02
C MET A 79 -1.95 16.27 -15.08
N LEU A 80 -1.17 16.12 -16.15
CA LEU A 80 0.08 16.86 -16.35
C LEU A 80 -0.11 18.38 -16.45
N ARG A 81 -1.26 18.80 -17.00
CA ARG A 81 -1.61 20.22 -17.09
C ARG A 81 -2.23 20.78 -15.83
N GLY A 82 -2.56 19.95 -14.85
CA GLY A 82 -3.38 20.35 -13.72
C GLY A 82 -4.80 20.79 -14.13
N ASP A 83 -5.26 20.33 -15.29
CA ASP A 83 -6.55 20.69 -15.86
C ASP A 83 -7.66 19.85 -15.23
N VAL A 84 -8.17 20.33 -14.11
CA VAL A 84 -9.25 19.65 -13.37
C VAL A 84 -10.53 19.55 -14.19
N ALA A 85 -10.85 20.56 -15.01
CA ALA A 85 -12.02 20.52 -15.89
C ALA A 85 -11.85 19.47 -17.01
N GLY A 86 -10.63 19.37 -17.57
CA GLY A 86 -10.28 18.31 -18.51
C GLY A 86 -10.39 16.91 -17.88
N LEU A 87 -9.96 16.75 -16.62
CA LEU A 87 -10.15 15.50 -15.88
C LEU A 87 -11.63 15.18 -15.68
N ALA A 88 -12.44 16.16 -15.31
CA ALA A 88 -13.88 16.00 -15.17
C ALA A 88 -14.54 15.52 -16.46
N SER A 89 -14.07 15.96 -17.62
CA SER A 89 -14.63 15.56 -18.93
C SER A 89 -14.47 14.08 -19.23
N VAL A 90 -13.42 13.43 -18.70
CA VAL A 90 -13.12 12.00 -18.91
C VAL A 90 -13.62 11.11 -17.77
N LEU A 91 -14.19 11.68 -16.71
CA LEU A 91 -14.77 10.96 -15.57
C LEU A 91 -16.31 10.92 -15.66
N HIS A 92 -16.87 9.87 -15.09
CA HIS A 92 -18.32 9.75 -14.93
C HIS A 92 -18.82 10.59 -13.76
N GLN A 93 -20.07 11.10 -13.82
CA GLN A 93 -20.64 11.90 -12.74
C GLN A 93 -20.63 11.20 -11.38
N GLU A 94 -20.95 9.92 -11.37
CA GLU A 94 -20.92 9.05 -10.18
C GLU A 94 -19.61 8.26 -10.08
N CYS A 95 -18.47 8.89 -10.40
CA CYS A 95 -17.18 8.20 -10.34
C CYS A 95 -16.70 7.99 -8.91
N TRP A 96 -15.89 6.96 -8.75
CA TRP A 96 -15.15 6.65 -7.54
C TRP A 96 -13.66 6.76 -7.79
N TRP A 97 -12.97 7.44 -6.91
CA TRP A 97 -11.51 7.43 -6.89
C TRP A 97 -11.01 6.98 -5.53
N ARG A 98 -10.24 5.91 -5.53
CA ARG A 98 -9.49 5.48 -4.35
C ARG A 98 -8.02 5.76 -4.58
N ASP A 99 -7.47 6.66 -3.77
CA ASP A 99 -6.03 6.93 -3.73
C ASP A 99 -5.38 6.27 -2.50
N MET A 100 -4.24 5.63 -2.73
CA MET A 100 -3.41 5.04 -1.69
C MET A 100 -2.00 5.60 -1.82
N LEU A 101 -1.77 6.75 -1.18
CA LEU A 101 -0.47 7.41 -1.07
C LEU A 101 0.13 7.89 -2.41
N ALA A 102 -0.62 7.86 -3.52
CA ALA A 102 -0.09 8.19 -4.84
C ALA A 102 -0.14 9.70 -5.12
N ILE A 103 -1.26 10.34 -4.81
CA ILE A 103 -1.50 11.78 -5.00
C ILE A 103 -1.34 12.54 -3.69
N SER A 104 -1.78 11.93 -2.58
CA SER A 104 -1.61 12.47 -1.24
C SER A 104 -0.96 11.44 -0.32
N TRP A 105 -0.35 11.88 0.80
CA TRP A 105 0.16 10.98 1.84
C TRP A 105 -0.96 10.43 2.75
N ASP A 106 -2.12 10.14 2.16
CA ASP A 106 -3.29 9.66 2.87
C ASP A 106 -3.97 8.54 2.05
N ILE A 107 -4.76 7.71 2.71
CA ILE A 107 -5.60 6.69 2.08
C ILE A 107 -7.00 7.25 1.99
N ARG A 108 -7.44 7.59 0.78
CA ARG A 108 -8.74 8.23 0.55
C ARG A 108 -9.57 7.49 -0.47
N THR A 109 -10.87 7.49 -0.23
CA THR A 109 -11.87 7.11 -1.21
C THR A 109 -12.83 8.28 -1.39
N VAL A 110 -12.97 8.74 -2.63
CA VAL A 110 -13.81 9.90 -2.99
C VAL A 110 -14.88 9.42 -3.96
N HIS A 111 -16.13 9.82 -3.74
CA HIS A 111 -17.26 9.47 -4.58
C HIS A 111 -17.97 10.71 -5.09
N GLY A 112 -18.25 10.71 -6.39
CA GLY A 112 -18.89 11.82 -7.11
C GLY A 112 -17.89 12.79 -7.70
N LEU A 113 -18.17 13.25 -8.91
CA LEU A 113 -17.30 14.11 -9.68
C LEU A 113 -16.88 15.38 -8.92
N ASP A 114 -17.83 16.09 -8.32
CA ASP A 114 -17.57 17.35 -7.59
C ASP A 114 -16.54 17.17 -6.47
N LYS A 115 -16.63 16.02 -5.75
CA LYS A 115 -15.67 15.73 -4.67
C LYS A 115 -14.32 15.29 -5.21
N VAL A 116 -14.30 14.58 -6.35
CA VAL A 116 -13.06 14.21 -7.03
C VAL A 116 -12.36 15.45 -7.54
N GLU A 117 -13.06 16.40 -8.15
CA GLU A 117 -12.50 17.70 -8.58
C GLU A 117 -11.91 18.47 -7.40
N LYS A 118 -12.64 18.57 -6.30
CA LYS A 118 -12.16 19.22 -5.08
C LYS A 118 -10.91 18.54 -4.52
N TYR A 119 -10.88 17.20 -4.51
CA TYR A 119 -9.72 16.43 -4.08
C TYR A 119 -8.50 16.70 -4.96
N LEU A 120 -8.67 16.63 -6.27
CA LEU A 120 -7.58 16.84 -7.23
C LEU A 120 -7.06 18.28 -7.20
N SER A 121 -7.94 19.26 -7.15
CA SER A 121 -7.57 20.67 -7.02
C SER A 121 -6.68 20.95 -5.80
N GLY A 122 -6.93 20.23 -4.70
CA GLY A 122 -6.17 20.40 -3.46
C GLY A 122 -4.84 19.63 -3.41
N HIS A 123 -4.67 18.56 -4.20
CA HIS A 123 -3.57 17.62 -4.00
C HIS A 123 -2.73 17.36 -5.24
N LEU A 124 -3.26 17.53 -6.46
CA LEU A 124 -2.57 17.15 -7.69
C LEU A 124 -1.21 17.85 -7.85
N HIS A 125 -1.08 19.08 -7.38
CA HIS A 125 0.18 19.85 -7.42
C HIS A 125 1.27 19.27 -6.49
N LEU A 126 0.89 18.46 -5.49
CA LEU A 126 1.83 17.81 -4.56
C LEU A 126 2.49 16.59 -5.19
N SER A 127 1.70 15.81 -5.92
CA SER A 127 2.17 14.59 -6.59
C SER A 127 1.33 14.35 -7.84
N THR A 128 1.89 14.65 -9.00
CA THR A 128 1.24 14.43 -10.30
C THR A 128 1.73 13.11 -10.87
N PRO A 129 0.85 12.11 -11.09
CA PRO A 129 1.19 10.91 -11.84
C PRO A 129 1.50 11.24 -13.31
N TYR A 130 2.52 10.60 -13.85
CA TYR A 130 2.94 10.71 -15.27
C TYR A 130 3.45 9.35 -15.78
N ASN A 131 3.71 9.26 -17.09
CA ASN A 131 4.17 8.05 -17.75
C ASN A 131 3.21 6.87 -17.50
N LEU A 132 1.90 7.17 -17.69
CA LEU A 132 0.84 6.20 -17.49
C LEU A 132 0.86 5.17 -18.62
N LYS A 133 1.08 3.90 -18.28
CA LYS A 133 1.17 2.80 -19.25
C LYS A 133 0.17 1.71 -18.88
N LEU A 134 -0.72 1.39 -19.82
CA LEU A 134 -1.60 0.24 -19.69
C LEU A 134 -0.79 -1.06 -19.69
N ARG A 135 -1.22 -2.04 -18.93
CA ARG A 135 -0.65 -3.40 -19.03
C ARG A 135 -1.17 -4.05 -20.30
N GLU A 136 -0.28 -4.43 -21.19
CA GLU A 136 -0.63 -4.89 -22.53
C GLU A 136 -1.00 -6.38 -22.59
N THR A 137 -0.60 -7.15 -21.57
CA THR A 137 -0.75 -8.62 -21.57
C THR A 137 -1.30 -9.16 -20.27
N GLY A 138 -1.84 -10.38 -20.32
CA GLY A 138 -2.34 -11.10 -19.16
C GLY A 138 -3.73 -10.66 -18.70
N LYS A 139 -4.08 -11.04 -17.48
CA LYS A 139 -5.43 -10.81 -16.90
C LYS A 139 -5.76 -9.34 -16.65
N PHE A 140 -4.77 -8.48 -16.71
CA PHE A 140 -4.89 -7.05 -16.39
C PHE A 140 -4.78 -6.13 -17.60
N ALA A 141 -4.68 -6.74 -18.80
CA ALA A 141 -4.80 -5.99 -20.06
C ALA A 141 -6.23 -5.46 -20.23
N PRO A 142 -6.43 -4.38 -21.02
CA PRO A 142 -7.76 -3.84 -21.26
C PRO A 142 -8.72 -4.89 -21.80
N ALA A 143 -9.80 -5.14 -21.08
CA ALA A 143 -10.82 -6.12 -21.42
C ALA A 143 -12.21 -5.59 -21.14
N LEU A 144 -13.15 -5.95 -22.00
CA LEU A 144 -14.58 -5.74 -21.75
C LEU A 144 -15.06 -6.85 -20.81
N VAL A 145 -15.65 -6.47 -19.70
CA VAL A 145 -16.13 -7.37 -18.64
C VAL A 145 -17.62 -7.12 -18.42
N ALA A 146 -18.39 -8.18 -18.42
CA ALA A 146 -19.83 -8.19 -18.23
C ALA A 146 -20.20 -9.14 -17.08
N PRO A 147 -19.94 -8.78 -15.80
CA PRO A 147 -20.14 -9.68 -14.66
C PRO A 147 -21.62 -9.97 -14.36
N ILE A 148 -22.49 -9.01 -14.68
CA ILE A 148 -23.94 -9.10 -14.49
C ILE A 148 -24.61 -8.45 -15.69
N GLY A 149 -25.62 -9.07 -16.26
CA GLY A 149 -26.33 -8.55 -17.43
C GLY A 149 -26.75 -7.09 -17.28
N GLY A 150 -26.35 -6.25 -18.22
CA GLY A 150 -26.60 -4.81 -18.24
C GLY A 150 -25.62 -3.98 -17.40
N LEU A 151 -24.54 -4.57 -16.93
CA LEU A 151 -23.45 -3.89 -16.24
C LEU A 151 -22.12 -4.27 -16.89
N ASP A 152 -21.76 -3.50 -17.91
CA ASP A 152 -20.57 -3.73 -18.72
C ASP A 152 -19.58 -2.59 -18.54
N TRP A 153 -18.29 -2.94 -18.39
CA TRP A 153 -17.22 -1.97 -18.33
C TRP A 153 -15.96 -2.49 -19.00
N ILE A 154 -15.12 -1.58 -19.43
CA ILE A 154 -13.73 -1.92 -19.78
C ILE A 154 -12.92 -1.77 -18.49
N GLU A 155 -12.20 -2.83 -18.10
CA GLU A 155 -11.24 -2.73 -17.02
C GLU A 155 -9.82 -2.96 -17.48
N SER A 156 -8.88 -2.30 -16.84
CA SER A 156 -7.45 -2.48 -17.06
C SER A 156 -6.65 -2.05 -15.83
N MET A 157 -5.46 -2.59 -15.72
CA MET A 157 -4.43 -2.00 -14.86
C MET A 157 -3.46 -1.14 -15.69
N PHE A 158 -2.91 -0.15 -15.02
CA PHE A 158 -1.86 0.70 -15.57
C PHE A 158 -0.77 0.93 -14.52
N ASP A 159 0.44 1.17 -14.99
CA ASP A 159 1.55 1.58 -14.16
C ASP A 159 1.84 3.07 -14.40
N PHE A 160 2.34 3.77 -13.41
CA PHE A 160 2.66 5.19 -13.49
C PHE A 160 3.85 5.54 -12.64
N GLU A 161 4.39 6.72 -12.87
CA GLU A 161 5.43 7.32 -12.06
C GLU A 161 4.94 8.61 -11.40
N THR A 162 5.56 8.95 -10.28
CA THR A 162 5.51 10.28 -9.68
C THR A 162 6.93 10.80 -9.53
N LYS A 163 7.08 12.06 -9.12
CA LYS A 163 8.41 12.62 -8.85
C LYS A 163 9.21 11.75 -7.86
N ILE A 164 8.56 11.19 -6.86
CA ILE A 164 9.20 10.49 -5.74
C ILE A 164 9.05 8.97 -5.78
N GLY A 165 8.18 8.42 -6.62
CA GLY A 165 7.92 6.98 -6.59
C GLY A 165 7.36 6.43 -7.88
N ARG A 166 7.04 5.13 -7.84
CA ARG A 166 6.34 4.39 -8.89
C ARG A 166 5.09 3.79 -8.30
N GLY A 167 4.04 3.74 -9.09
CA GLY A 167 2.76 3.23 -8.67
C GLY A 167 2.07 2.39 -9.72
N SER A 168 1.00 1.76 -9.30
CA SER A 168 0.07 1.08 -10.20
C SER A 168 -1.35 1.51 -9.90
N GLY A 169 -2.18 1.44 -10.92
CA GLY A 169 -3.59 1.80 -10.82
C GLY A 169 -4.48 0.80 -11.53
N MET A 170 -5.76 0.93 -11.28
CA MET A 170 -6.81 0.21 -12.00
C MET A 170 -7.85 1.21 -12.46
N LEU A 171 -8.38 0.99 -13.63
CA LEU A 171 -9.47 1.77 -14.18
C LEU A 171 -10.64 0.86 -14.56
N ARG A 172 -11.85 1.40 -14.42
CA ARG A 172 -13.07 0.87 -15.03
C ARG A 172 -13.75 1.98 -15.78
N LEU A 173 -13.95 1.75 -17.07
CA LEU A 173 -14.61 2.69 -17.97
C LEU A 173 -16.00 2.18 -18.28
N VAL A 174 -16.98 3.05 -18.18
CA VAL A 174 -18.37 2.80 -18.59
C VAL A 174 -18.73 3.70 -19.77
N GLN A 175 -19.58 3.21 -20.64
CA GLN A 175 -20.08 4.01 -21.76
C GLN A 175 -21.26 4.87 -21.29
N GLY A 176 -21.15 6.17 -21.48
CA GLY A 176 -22.21 7.11 -21.19
C GLY A 176 -23.33 7.08 -22.25
N PRO A 177 -24.46 7.76 -21.99
CA PRO A 177 -25.54 7.88 -22.97
C PRO A 177 -25.14 8.56 -24.29
N ASP A 178 -24.09 9.36 -24.25
CA ASP A 178 -23.46 10.04 -25.39
C ASP A 178 -22.51 9.12 -26.18
N GLY A 179 -22.39 7.85 -25.80
CA GLY A 179 -21.46 6.90 -26.40
C GLY A 179 -19.99 7.08 -25.98
N ALA A 180 -19.67 8.10 -25.17
CA ALA A 180 -18.32 8.33 -24.68
C ALA A 180 -17.98 7.39 -23.52
N TRP A 181 -16.75 6.87 -23.54
CA TRP A 181 -16.24 6.07 -22.44
C TRP A 181 -15.65 6.97 -21.35
N LYS A 182 -16.14 6.82 -20.12
CA LYS A 182 -15.77 7.63 -18.98
C LYS A 182 -15.31 6.77 -17.80
N GLY A 183 -14.35 7.29 -17.04
CA GLY A 183 -13.83 6.63 -15.84
C GLY A 183 -14.88 6.57 -14.73
N GLN A 184 -15.35 5.36 -14.40
CA GLN A 184 -16.30 5.12 -13.32
C GLN A 184 -15.58 4.81 -12.01
N MET A 185 -14.52 4.00 -12.07
CA MET A 185 -13.71 3.65 -10.91
C MET A 185 -12.24 3.83 -11.28
N ILE A 186 -11.57 4.65 -10.49
CA ILE A 186 -10.13 4.88 -10.60
C ILE A 186 -9.49 4.47 -9.27
N TYR A 187 -8.45 3.70 -9.37
CA TYR A 187 -7.60 3.33 -8.24
C TYR A 187 -6.17 3.74 -8.55
N THR A 188 -5.53 4.39 -7.62
CA THR A 188 -4.10 4.75 -7.67
C THR A 188 -3.42 4.32 -6.38
N ALA A 189 -2.28 3.64 -6.49
CA ALA A 189 -1.50 3.23 -5.33
C ALA A 189 -0.01 3.43 -5.58
N LEU A 190 0.65 4.10 -4.67
CA LEU A 190 2.10 4.11 -4.62
C LEU A 190 2.61 2.72 -4.26
N GLN A 191 3.55 2.18 -5.02
CA GLN A 191 4.11 0.86 -4.81
C GLN A 191 5.51 0.91 -4.20
N GLU A 192 6.33 1.86 -4.65
CA GLU A 192 7.69 2.01 -4.16
C GLU A 192 8.17 3.46 -4.27
N LEU A 193 9.09 3.85 -3.42
CA LEU A 193 9.79 5.12 -3.50
C LEU A 193 11.06 4.95 -4.33
N LYS A 194 11.35 5.92 -5.20
CA LYS A 194 12.59 5.95 -6.00
C LYS A 194 13.79 6.11 -5.08
N GLY A 195 14.76 5.22 -5.22
CA GLY A 195 15.95 5.17 -4.36
C GLY A 195 15.79 4.38 -3.05
N PHE A 196 14.54 3.93 -2.75
CA PHE A 196 14.21 3.13 -1.57
C PHE A 196 13.43 1.88 -1.96
N GLU A 197 13.73 1.34 -3.13
CA GLU A 197 13.07 0.16 -3.66
C GLU A 197 13.27 -1.05 -2.75
N ASP A 198 12.22 -1.87 -2.60
CA ASP A 198 12.28 -3.10 -1.82
C ASP A 198 13.37 -4.05 -2.38
N ARG A 199 14.21 -4.56 -1.51
CA ARG A 199 15.26 -5.55 -1.84
C ARG A 199 14.68 -6.96 -1.94
N ALA A 200 13.63 -7.11 -2.75
CA ALA A 200 12.94 -8.38 -3.00
C ALA A 200 13.14 -8.85 -4.44
N GLY A 201 12.83 -10.11 -4.72
CA GLY A 201 12.95 -10.69 -6.05
C GLY A 201 14.37 -10.58 -6.60
N ALA A 202 14.53 -10.04 -7.79
CA ALA A 202 15.83 -9.85 -8.45
C ALA A 202 16.76 -8.86 -7.72
N ARG A 203 16.21 -7.99 -6.87
CA ARG A 203 16.98 -7.04 -6.05
C ARG A 203 17.36 -7.60 -4.67
N ARG A 204 16.99 -8.84 -4.39
CA ARG A 204 17.32 -9.50 -3.13
C ARG A 204 18.85 -9.68 -3.03
N PRO A 205 19.47 -9.30 -1.90
CA PRO A 205 20.90 -9.55 -1.69
C PRO A 205 21.21 -11.04 -1.82
N HIS A 206 22.17 -11.38 -2.66
CA HIS A 206 22.69 -12.75 -2.75
C HIS A 206 23.50 -13.04 -1.48
N GLY A 207 23.06 -14.04 -0.69
CA GLY A 207 23.63 -14.31 0.62
C GLY A 207 25.11 -14.72 0.61
N GLY A 208 25.78 -14.50 1.72
CA GLY A 208 27.05 -15.12 2.12
C GLY A 208 28.32 -14.59 1.43
N ASN A 209 28.44 -14.69 0.13
CA ASN A 209 29.69 -14.37 -0.57
C ASN A 209 29.90 -12.87 -0.84
N GLU A 210 28.86 -12.05 -0.91
CA GLU A 210 29.02 -10.59 -0.99
C GLU A 210 29.59 -9.98 0.29
N TYR A 211 29.39 -10.65 1.43
CA TYR A 211 29.98 -10.22 2.71
C TYR A 211 31.48 -10.40 2.80
N LEU A 212 32.07 -11.28 2.00
CA LEU A 212 33.50 -11.56 2.03
C LEU A 212 34.34 -10.54 1.24
N ALA A 213 33.71 -9.72 0.42
CA ALA A 213 34.39 -8.78 -0.48
C ALA A 213 34.40 -7.32 0.02
N THR A 214 33.70 -7.01 1.12
CA THR A 214 33.59 -5.64 1.61
C THR A 214 34.49 -5.36 2.81
N GLU A 215 34.80 -4.07 3.04
CA GLU A 215 35.53 -3.58 4.23
C GLU A 215 34.94 -4.08 5.57
N GLU A 216 33.69 -4.53 5.57
CA GLU A 216 33.03 -5.15 6.73
C GLU A 216 33.64 -6.51 7.11
N ALA A 217 34.24 -7.26 6.18
CA ALA A 217 34.95 -8.48 6.50
C ALA A 217 36.18 -8.21 7.36
N ALA A 218 36.75 -7.00 7.28
CA ALA A 218 37.88 -6.56 8.11
C ALA A 218 37.49 -6.22 9.56
N ARG A 219 36.18 -6.16 9.88
CA ARG A 219 35.68 -5.75 11.21
C ARG A 219 35.50 -6.89 12.22
N GLY A 220 36.11 -8.05 12.00
CA GLY A 220 36.05 -9.19 12.91
C GLY A 220 35.13 -10.32 12.44
N ASN A 221 34.99 -11.38 13.27
CA ASN A 221 34.17 -12.52 12.96
C ASN A 221 32.66 -12.18 13.07
N TRP A 222 31.80 -13.15 12.69
CA TRP A 222 30.34 -12.95 12.71
C TRP A 222 29.83 -12.59 14.12
N LEU A 223 30.36 -13.21 15.18
CA LEU A 223 29.93 -12.98 16.56
C LEU A 223 30.27 -11.57 17.00
N ASP A 224 31.48 -11.08 16.71
CA ASP A 224 31.90 -9.71 17.06
C ASP A 224 31.02 -8.67 16.37
N ARG A 225 30.75 -8.86 15.07
CA ARG A 225 29.85 -7.99 14.33
C ARG A 225 28.44 -8.04 14.90
N ARG A 226 27.95 -9.23 15.24
CA ARG A 226 26.62 -9.40 15.83
C ARG A 226 26.50 -8.69 17.17
N GLN A 227 27.54 -8.79 17.99
CA GLN A 227 27.58 -8.10 19.29
C GLN A 227 27.55 -6.58 19.11
N ARG A 228 28.34 -6.05 18.19
CA ARG A 228 28.33 -4.61 17.88
C ARG A 228 26.98 -4.12 17.41
N GLN A 229 26.29 -4.89 16.55
CA GLN A 229 24.94 -4.57 16.11
C GLN A 229 23.92 -4.59 17.26
N ILE A 230 24.00 -5.57 18.15
CA ILE A 230 23.12 -5.69 19.32
C ILE A 230 23.31 -4.50 20.26
N GLU A 231 24.52 -4.04 20.43
CA GLU A 231 24.89 -2.94 21.32
C GLU A 231 24.73 -1.57 20.65
N PHE A 232 24.39 -1.54 19.36
CA PHE A 232 24.28 -0.31 18.55
C PHE A 232 25.55 0.57 18.66
N LEU A 233 26.73 -0.06 18.59
CA LEU A 233 28.02 0.66 18.73
C LEU A 233 28.35 1.49 17.49
N ASP A 234 27.91 1.06 16.31
CA ASP A 234 28.27 1.67 15.04
C ASP A 234 27.16 2.61 14.50
N GLU A 235 25.91 2.36 14.85
CA GLU A 235 24.77 3.18 14.41
C GLU A 235 23.61 3.12 15.41
N GLU A 236 22.85 4.20 15.51
CA GLU A 236 21.60 4.19 16.27
C GLU A 236 20.43 3.67 15.40
N PRO A 237 19.42 3.01 15.99
CA PRO A 237 18.27 2.56 15.24
C PRO A 237 17.45 3.73 14.73
N THR A 238 17.16 3.73 13.43
CA THR A 238 16.32 4.74 12.79
C THR A 238 14.86 4.61 13.24
N VAL A 239 14.41 3.37 13.49
CA VAL A 239 13.02 3.06 13.86
C VAL A 239 12.96 2.23 15.13
N LEU A 240 12.13 2.68 16.10
CA LEU A 240 11.77 1.89 17.27
C LEU A 240 10.41 1.21 17.03
N VAL A 241 10.38 -0.12 17.11
CA VAL A 241 9.15 -0.92 17.01
C VAL A 241 8.77 -1.43 18.39
N ILE A 242 7.63 -0.99 18.90
CA ILE A 242 7.14 -1.39 20.22
C ILE A 242 6.18 -2.57 20.08
N GLY A 243 6.58 -3.72 20.62
CA GLY A 243 5.89 -4.99 20.56
C GLY A 243 6.44 -5.94 19.51
N ALA A 244 6.92 -7.11 19.92
CA ALA A 244 7.44 -8.17 19.06
C ALA A 244 6.42 -9.29 18.80
N GLY A 245 5.15 -8.92 18.69
CA GLY A 245 4.10 -9.79 18.17
C GLY A 245 4.17 -9.89 16.65
N GLN A 246 3.15 -10.48 16.03
CA GLN A 246 3.09 -10.69 14.58
C GLN A 246 3.33 -9.40 13.78
N SER A 247 2.66 -8.31 14.15
CA SER A 247 2.78 -7.03 13.44
C SER A 247 4.17 -6.42 13.59
N GLY A 248 4.74 -6.45 14.82
CA GLY A 248 6.09 -5.91 15.06
C GLY A 248 7.17 -6.71 14.33
N LEU A 249 7.09 -8.05 14.35
CA LEU A 249 8.02 -8.90 13.60
C LEU A 249 7.92 -8.68 12.09
N ASN A 250 6.71 -8.55 11.56
CA ASN A 250 6.52 -8.22 10.14
C ASN A 250 7.08 -6.84 9.80
N MET A 251 6.87 -5.84 10.66
CA MET A 251 7.43 -4.50 10.47
C MET A 251 8.96 -4.56 10.48
N GLY A 252 9.56 -5.23 11.47
CA GLY A 252 11.02 -5.39 11.53
C GLY A 252 11.60 -6.06 10.30
N ALA A 253 10.96 -7.14 9.81
CA ALA A 253 11.38 -7.81 8.60
C ALA A 253 11.29 -6.90 7.35
N ARG A 254 10.24 -6.06 7.25
CA ARG A 254 10.09 -5.10 6.15
C ARG A 254 11.13 -3.97 6.23
N LEU A 255 11.36 -3.41 7.41
CA LEU A 255 12.38 -2.39 7.61
C LEU A 255 13.77 -2.92 7.23
N GLN A 256 14.09 -4.15 7.64
CA GLN A 256 15.32 -4.81 7.24
C GLN A 256 15.42 -5.00 5.72
N ALA A 257 14.36 -5.46 5.06
CA ALA A 257 14.33 -5.61 3.60
C ALA A 257 14.55 -4.27 2.88
N MET A 258 14.12 -3.17 3.49
CA MET A 258 14.34 -1.80 3.00
C MET A 258 15.72 -1.24 3.39
N GLY A 259 16.53 -1.98 4.15
CA GLY A 259 17.85 -1.53 4.62
C GLY A 259 17.80 -0.49 5.73
N MET A 260 16.69 -0.40 6.46
CA MET A 260 16.52 0.52 7.59
C MET A 260 16.86 -0.19 8.90
N SER A 261 17.71 0.43 9.72
CA SER A 261 18.02 -0.07 11.05
C SER A 261 16.83 0.08 11.99
N CYS A 262 16.52 -0.97 12.74
CA CYS A 262 15.41 -0.93 13.68
C CYS A 262 15.71 -1.70 14.95
N LEU A 263 15.14 -1.20 16.06
CA LEU A 263 15.12 -1.86 17.36
C LEU A 263 13.70 -2.32 17.66
N LEU A 264 13.51 -3.61 17.91
CA LEU A 264 12.26 -4.15 18.43
C LEU A 264 12.38 -4.29 19.95
N VAL A 265 11.39 -3.78 20.66
CA VAL A 265 11.26 -3.95 22.12
C VAL A 265 9.95 -4.64 22.45
N ASP A 266 9.97 -5.56 23.40
CA ASP A 266 8.77 -6.25 23.87
C ASP A 266 8.79 -6.37 25.41
N LYS A 267 7.61 -6.45 26.00
CA LYS A 267 7.44 -6.67 27.44
C LYS A 267 7.75 -8.10 27.88
N ASN A 268 7.71 -9.04 26.95
CA ASN A 268 8.00 -10.45 27.20
C ASN A 268 9.50 -10.72 27.10
N ASN A 269 9.95 -11.80 27.74
CA ASN A 269 11.37 -12.12 27.81
C ASN A 269 11.95 -12.65 26.49
N ARG A 270 11.13 -13.21 25.62
CA ARG A 270 11.59 -13.76 24.34
C ARG A 270 10.54 -13.64 23.24
N ILE A 271 11.01 -13.71 22.01
CA ILE A 271 10.17 -13.73 20.81
C ILE A 271 9.20 -14.91 20.89
N GLY A 272 7.93 -14.65 20.57
CA GLY A 272 6.88 -15.67 20.55
C GLY A 272 6.20 -15.92 21.90
N ASP A 273 6.62 -15.31 22.99
CA ASP A 273 5.97 -15.47 24.29
C ASP A 273 4.52 -14.99 24.29
N ASN A 274 4.17 -14.02 23.44
CA ASN A 274 2.79 -13.61 23.25
C ASN A 274 1.90 -14.77 22.72
N TRP A 275 2.45 -15.68 21.92
CA TRP A 275 1.76 -16.90 21.50
C TRP A 275 1.79 -17.98 22.55
N ARG A 276 2.94 -18.26 23.16
CA ARG A 276 3.07 -19.27 24.22
C ARG A 276 2.17 -18.97 25.41
N ASN A 277 2.07 -17.70 25.80
CA ASN A 277 1.25 -17.29 26.94
C ASN A 277 -0.25 -17.22 26.61
N ARG A 278 -0.61 -17.06 25.34
CA ARG A 278 -1.99 -16.89 24.90
C ARG A 278 -2.69 -18.22 24.58
N TYR A 279 -1.96 -19.15 23.99
CA TYR A 279 -2.51 -20.41 23.50
C TYR A 279 -1.95 -21.58 24.30
N LYS A 280 -2.81 -22.28 25.07
CA LYS A 280 -2.43 -23.45 25.85
C LYS A 280 -2.18 -24.70 25.01
N VAL A 281 -2.66 -24.70 23.77
CA VAL A 281 -2.47 -25.80 22.79
C VAL A 281 -2.15 -25.17 21.45
N CYS A 282 -0.93 -25.36 20.96
CA CYS A 282 -0.71 -25.33 19.54
C CYS A 282 -1.35 -26.60 18.99
N PRO A 283 -2.44 -26.53 18.15
CA PRO A 283 -2.89 -27.73 17.48
C PRO A 283 -1.71 -28.26 16.65
N SER A 284 -1.27 -29.43 17.00
CA SER A 284 -0.13 -30.15 16.51
C SER A 284 0.14 -29.98 15.01
N ALA A 285 1.15 -29.18 14.64
CA ALA A 285 2.01 -29.61 13.57
C ALA A 285 2.95 -30.69 14.17
N PRO A 286 3.01 -31.89 13.62
CA PRO A 286 3.82 -32.95 14.19
C PRO A 286 5.30 -32.74 13.87
N SER A 287 5.97 -31.83 14.56
CA SER A 287 7.45 -31.72 14.62
C SER A 287 8.02 -30.36 15.06
N PHE A 288 7.26 -29.48 15.69
CA PHE A 288 7.88 -28.35 16.38
C PHE A 288 7.80 -28.60 17.89
N ASN A 289 8.84 -29.21 18.45
CA ASN A 289 9.09 -29.15 19.88
C ASN A 289 9.26 -27.68 20.24
N CYS A 290 8.35 -27.14 21.07
CA CYS A 290 8.46 -25.79 21.61
C CYS A 290 9.46 -25.69 22.77
N ASP A 291 10.32 -26.67 22.95
CA ASP A 291 11.22 -26.83 24.10
C ASP A 291 12.71 -26.61 23.80
N ASP A 292 13.07 -26.13 22.59
CA ASP A 292 14.47 -25.77 22.28
C ASP A 292 14.64 -24.25 22.02
#